data_7c69509193763a416b9178b7e7f9c572
#
_entry.id   7c69509193763a416b9178b7e7f9c572
#
_cell.length_a   1.000
_cell.length_b   1.000
_cell.length_c   1.000
_cell.angle_alpha   90.00
_cell.angle_beta   90.00
_cell.angle_gamma   90.00
#
_symmetry.space_group_name_H-M   'P 1'
#
loop_
_entity.id
_entity.type
_entity.pdbx_description
1 polymer ?
#
loop_
_entity_poly.entity_id
_entity_poly.type
_entity_poly.pdbx_seq_one_letter_code
_entity_poly.pdbx_strand_id
1 'polypeptide(L)'
;MIPNIKTELPGPKAKEFIELSRQYEPHSMSDQVPVVWQRAEGAIVEDVDGNTFIDFTSGVLVTNIGHCHPKHVKAIQEQAAEVMNSYDFVNPWRVRLVEKLVSIAAPNLDKAFILSTGAEATESAIKVARQYTGKYEIIAFHGAFHGRTYMAMSVGGKRGVKKHFGPMVPGVLHAPFCYCYRCAFEQKYPECDYTCLRYLDRLLETESTGSVAALITESYQGGAGSIIPPGDYMQRLKKWCEEKDILFILDEVQSSFGRTGKMFAYEHWGIQPNLLCLGKGIGSGVPISALLGESRILNSLEPGSMSSTNGGNPLCSRAALTAIEIIEEERLADKADKLGKLMLDRLNEMKAKYEVVGDVRGMGLAVGIELVKDKKSKAPDAELTRRITQEAFKKGLILIAPIGFYGNVIRIAPPLVIPENLMMKGLDIVEEVIRDA
;
A
#
# COMPACT_ATOMS: atom_id res chain seq x y z
N MET A 1 4.59 29.85 -8.88
CA MET A 1 3.58 28.91 -9.44
C MET A 1 4.13 27.52 -9.24
N ILE A 2 3.33 26.51 -8.81
CA ILE A 2 3.78 25.14 -8.62
C ILE A 2 3.22 24.27 -9.75
N PRO A 3 4.01 23.39 -10.37
CA PRO A 3 5.45 23.18 -10.14
C PRO A 3 6.29 24.36 -10.60
N ASN A 4 7.55 24.46 -10.12
CA ASN A 4 8.49 25.51 -10.54
C ASN A 4 9.90 24.91 -10.66
N ILE A 5 10.32 24.65 -11.88
CA ILE A 5 11.63 24.08 -12.21
C ILE A 5 12.57 25.24 -12.58
N LYS A 6 13.63 25.41 -11.79
CA LYS A 6 14.60 26.53 -11.89
C LYS A 6 15.93 26.13 -12.53
N THR A 7 16.23 24.82 -12.53
CA THR A 7 17.49 24.27 -13.03
C THR A 7 17.23 23.18 -14.05
N GLU A 8 18.28 22.74 -14.75
CA GLU A 8 18.24 21.42 -15.41
C GLU A 8 18.01 20.34 -14.36
N LEU A 9 17.37 19.24 -14.73
CA LEU A 9 17.09 18.11 -13.82
C LEU A 9 17.91 16.86 -14.19
N PRO A 10 18.63 16.25 -13.24
CA PRO A 10 18.85 16.72 -11.86
C PRO A 10 19.76 17.97 -11.85
N GLY A 11 19.51 18.87 -10.87
CA GLY A 11 20.31 20.08 -10.67
C GLY A 11 21.72 19.77 -10.15
N PRO A 12 22.60 20.79 -10.03
CA PRO A 12 24.00 20.58 -9.69
C PRO A 12 24.19 19.96 -8.30
N LYS A 13 23.46 20.41 -7.27
CA LYS A 13 23.53 19.82 -5.93
C LYS A 13 22.92 18.42 -5.90
N ALA A 14 21.83 18.21 -6.63
CA ALA A 14 21.23 16.89 -6.74
C ALA A 14 22.18 15.87 -7.37
N LYS A 15 22.95 16.26 -8.41
CA LYS A 15 23.99 15.40 -9.02
C LYS A 15 25.04 14.97 -8.00
N GLU A 16 25.51 15.88 -7.13
CA GLU A 16 26.47 15.57 -6.07
C GLU A 16 25.91 14.51 -5.10
N PHE A 17 24.70 14.71 -4.57
CA PHE A 17 24.09 13.74 -3.64
C PHE A 17 23.81 12.39 -4.29
N ILE A 18 23.38 12.37 -5.57
CA ILE A 18 23.16 11.13 -6.31
C ILE A 18 24.50 10.36 -6.48
N GLU A 19 25.60 11.05 -6.73
CA GLU A 19 26.92 10.41 -6.84
C GLU A 19 27.38 9.85 -5.50
N LEU A 20 27.19 10.60 -4.39
CA LEU A 20 27.46 10.10 -3.04
C LEU A 20 26.61 8.87 -2.69
N SER A 21 25.34 8.89 -3.03
CA SER A 21 24.44 7.73 -2.86
C SER A 21 24.95 6.52 -3.63
N ARG A 22 25.36 6.68 -4.89
CA ARG A 22 25.96 5.60 -5.69
C ARG A 22 27.25 5.03 -5.10
N GLN A 23 28.02 5.88 -4.44
CA GLN A 23 29.28 5.47 -3.81
C GLN A 23 29.04 4.67 -2.51
N TYR A 24 28.05 5.04 -1.70
CA TYR A 24 27.89 4.53 -0.34
C TYR A 24 26.65 3.65 -0.11
N GLU A 25 25.61 3.78 -0.92
CA GLU A 25 24.41 2.97 -0.80
C GLU A 25 24.42 1.77 -1.76
N PRO A 26 23.82 0.65 -1.38
CA PRO A 26 23.77 -0.52 -2.24
C PRO A 26 22.87 -0.31 -3.46
N HIS A 27 23.22 -0.89 -4.61
CA HIS A 27 22.43 -0.87 -5.84
C HIS A 27 21.05 -1.58 -5.74
N SER A 28 20.69 -2.10 -4.56
CA SER A 28 19.41 -2.80 -4.33
C SER A 28 18.21 -1.87 -4.18
N MET A 29 18.43 -0.56 -4.08
CA MET A 29 17.37 0.44 -4.02
C MET A 29 16.61 0.51 -5.34
N SER A 30 15.31 0.85 -5.28
CA SER A 30 14.50 1.04 -6.49
C SER A 30 14.99 2.25 -7.27
N ASP A 31 15.16 2.10 -8.58
CA ASP A 31 15.54 3.19 -9.48
C ASP A 31 14.35 4.15 -9.63
N GLN A 32 14.42 5.29 -8.96
CA GLN A 32 13.43 6.37 -9.00
C GLN A 32 13.91 7.50 -9.92
N VAL A 33 13.02 8.47 -10.23
CA VAL A 33 13.43 9.71 -10.87
C VAL A 33 14.48 10.43 -10.02
N PRO A 34 15.48 11.10 -10.62
CA PRO A 34 16.65 11.62 -9.93
C PRO A 34 16.34 12.93 -9.18
N VAL A 35 15.45 12.89 -8.21
CA VAL A 35 15.11 14.00 -7.31
C VAL A 35 15.69 13.80 -5.94
N VAL A 36 16.36 14.81 -5.39
CA VAL A 36 16.91 14.79 -4.02
C VAL A 36 16.07 15.69 -3.15
N TRP A 37 15.23 15.11 -2.32
CA TRP A 37 14.25 15.80 -1.48
C TRP A 37 14.95 16.58 -0.35
N GLN A 38 14.68 17.87 -0.26
CA GLN A 38 15.18 18.75 0.81
C GLN A 38 14.08 19.14 1.80
N ARG A 39 12.92 19.52 1.27
CA ARG A 39 11.74 19.91 2.04
C ARG A 39 10.47 19.38 1.39
N ALA A 40 9.43 19.23 2.19
CA ALA A 40 8.12 18.92 1.65
C ALA A 40 7.03 19.48 2.57
N GLU A 41 5.91 19.93 1.98
CA GLU A 41 4.74 20.41 2.70
C GLU A 41 3.47 20.02 1.93
N GLY A 42 2.49 19.44 2.62
CA GLY A 42 1.25 18.97 2.01
C GLY A 42 1.51 17.98 0.88
N ALA A 43 1.28 18.38 -0.38
CA ALA A 43 1.52 17.58 -1.58
C ALA A 43 2.62 18.18 -2.47
N ILE A 44 3.51 18.98 -1.90
CA ILE A 44 4.58 19.68 -2.61
C ILE A 44 5.92 19.24 -2.05
N VAL A 45 6.87 18.98 -2.95
CA VAL A 45 8.26 18.66 -2.62
C VAL A 45 9.18 19.73 -3.20
N GLU A 46 10.16 20.15 -2.42
CA GLU A 46 11.27 20.99 -2.87
C GLU A 46 12.57 20.17 -2.84
N ASP A 47 13.32 20.20 -3.96
CA ASP A 47 14.61 19.53 -4.02
C ASP A 47 15.74 20.42 -3.47
N VAL A 48 16.95 19.85 -3.37
CA VAL A 48 18.16 20.53 -2.86
C VAL A 48 18.61 21.72 -3.73
N ASP A 49 18.13 21.82 -4.97
CA ASP A 49 18.41 22.90 -5.92
C ASP A 49 17.30 23.98 -5.92
N GLY A 50 16.25 23.78 -5.11
CA GLY A 50 15.12 24.71 -4.96
C GLY A 50 14.06 24.58 -6.05
N ASN A 51 14.06 23.47 -6.82
CA ASN A 51 12.95 23.14 -7.71
C ASN A 51 11.76 22.64 -6.89
N THR A 52 10.54 22.99 -7.27
CA THR A 52 9.33 22.51 -6.59
C THR A 52 8.48 21.64 -7.49
N PHE A 53 8.00 20.54 -6.93
CA PHE A 53 7.29 19.48 -7.63
C PHE A 53 5.94 19.20 -6.97
N ILE A 54 4.99 18.71 -7.76
CA ILE A 54 3.76 18.07 -7.27
C ILE A 54 4.10 16.62 -6.91
N ASP A 55 3.75 16.16 -5.71
CA ASP A 55 3.94 14.78 -5.27
C ASP A 55 2.69 13.93 -5.53
N PHE A 56 2.79 12.98 -6.46
CA PHE A 56 1.79 11.95 -6.69
C PHE A 56 2.17 10.58 -6.11
N THR A 57 3.12 10.56 -5.16
CA THR A 57 3.60 9.32 -4.55
C THR A 57 3.21 9.12 -3.09
N SER A 58 3.04 10.22 -2.33
CA SER A 58 2.94 10.20 -0.86
C SER A 58 4.07 9.39 -0.20
N GLY A 59 5.29 9.40 -0.78
CA GLY A 59 6.38 8.54 -0.30
C GLY A 59 6.01 7.06 -0.28
N VAL A 60 5.33 6.57 -1.32
CA VAL A 60 4.73 5.23 -1.46
C VAL A 60 3.53 5.00 -0.54
N LEU A 61 2.54 5.91 -0.61
CA LEU A 61 1.26 5.88 0.13
C LEU A 61 1.46 5.90 1.65
N VAL A 62 2.40 6.70 2.13
CA VAL A 62 2.75 6.85 3.55
C VAL A 62 2.19 8.16 4.12
N THR A 63 2.48 9.29 3.49
CA THR A 63 2.15 10.63 4.00
C THR A 63 0.68 11.01 3.70
N ASN A 64 -0.25 10.23 4.26
CA ASN A 64 -1.68 10.44 4.01
C ASN A 64 -2.16 11.83 4.44
N ILE A 65 -1.70 12.32 5.60
CA ILE A 65 -2.02 13.66 6.12
C ILE A 65 -1.19 14.79 5.48
N GLY A 66 -0.45 14.49 4.39
CA GLY A 66 0.50 15.41 3.78
C GLY A 66 1.87 15.41 4.46
N HIS A 67 2.83 15.96 3.73
CA HIS A 67 4.17 16.15 4.28
C HIS A 67 4.17 17.24 5.35
N CYS A 68 4.85 16.99 6.46
CA CYS A 68 5.12 17.94 7.55
C CYS A 68 3.86 18.67 8.07
N HIS A 69 2.75 17.94 8.26
CA HIS A 69 1.54 18.51 8.84
C HIS A 69 1.83 19.16 10.21
N PRO A 70 1.48 20.45 10.47
CA PRO A 70 1.92 21.19 11.66
C PRO A 70 1.54 20.51 12.99
N LYS A 71 0.31 20.01 13.13
CA LYS A 71 -0.14 19.27 14.34
C LYS A 71 0.69 18.02 14.58
N HIS A 72 1.03 17.28 13.51
CA HIS A 72 1.82 16.04 13.59
C HIS A 72 3.27 16.33 13.95
N VAL A 73 3.90 17.31 13.30
CA VAL A 73 5.28 17.74 13.62
C VAL A 73 5.39 18.19 15.08
N LYS A 74 4.43 19.01 15.56
CA LYS A 74 4.39 19.46 16.95
C LYS A 74 4.32 18.27 17.94
N ALA A 75 3.43 17.31 17.69
CA ALA A 75 3.30 16.13 18.54
C ALA A 75 4.61 15.31 18.64
N ILE A 76 5.33 15.16 17.52
CA ILE A 76 6.64 14.50 17.47
C ILE A 76 7.68 15.29 18.26
N GLN A 77 7.79 16.60 18.06
CA GLN A 77 8.76 17.47 18.74
C GLN A 77 8.56 17.45 20.26
N GLU A 78 7.33 17.57 20.74
CA GLU A 78 7.01 17.49 22.15
C GLU A 78 7.37 16.11 22.73
N GLN A 79 7.00 15.01 22.06
CA GLN A 79 7.29 13.67 22.57
C GLN A 79 8.78 13.33 22.54
N ALA A 80 9.53 13.86 21.56
CA ALA A 80 10.96 13.65 21.48
C ALA A 80 11.72 14.24 22.69
N ALA A 81 11.15 15.27 23.34
CA ALA A 81 11.71 15.89 24.55
C ALA A 81 11.35 15.15 25.85
N GLU A 82 10.45 14.17 25.80
CA GLU A 82 10.00 13.40 27.00
C GLU A 82 10.65 12.02 27.04
N VAL A 83 10.09 11.04 26.31
CA VAL A 83 10.60 9.67 26.24
C VAL A 83 10.38 9.10 24.84
N MET A 84 11.44 8.55 24.25
CA MET A 84 11.42 8.05 22.88
C MET A 84 11.14 6.53 22.80
N ASN A 85 11.60 5.74 23.77
CA ASN A 85 11.42 4.30 23.79
C ASN A 85 11.10 3.79 25.19
N SER A 86 10.23 2.79 25.29
CA SER A 86 9.85 2.16 26.55
C SER A 86 9.82 0.63 26.48
N TYR A 87 10.26 0.02 25.37
CA TYR A 87 10.17 -1.43 25.13
C TYR A 87 8.76 -1.95 25.44
N ASP A 88 8.61 -3.08 26.15
CA ASP A 88 7.34 -3.67 26.55
C ASP A 88 6.72 -3.02 27.81
N PHE A 89 7.41 -2.08 28.45
CA PHE A 89 6.80 -1.32 29.55
C PHE A 89 5.58 -0.55 29.06
N VAL A 90 4.53 -0.52 29.90
CA VAL A 90 3.30 0.22 29.58
C VAL A 90 3.63 1.71 29.45
N ASN A 91 3.17 2.32 28.36
CA ASN A 91 3.24 3.77 28.19
C ASN A 91 1.89 4.34 27.73
N PRO A 92 1.54 5.58 28.13
CA PRO A 92 0.23 6.15 27.86
C PRO A 92 -0.09 6.25 26.36
N TRP A 93 0.88 6.60 25.53
CA TRP A 93 0.63 6.84 24.10
C TRP A 93 0.34 5.55 23.34
N ARG A 94 1.06 4.46 23.65
CA ARG A 94 0.76 3.15 23.07
C ARG A 94 -0.64 2.67 23.45
N VAL A 95 -1.01 2.81 24.73
CA VAL A 95 -2.35 2.39 25.21
C VAL A 95 -3.45 3.19 24.54
N ARG A 96 -3.31 4.53 24.44
CA ARG A 96 -4.28 5.39 23.76
C ARG A 96 -4.37 5.10 22.27
N LEU A 97 -3.24 4.81 21.61
CA LEU A 97 -3.23 4.41 20.20
C LEU A 97 -3.98 3.08 20.00
N VAL A 98 -3.72 2.08 20.84
CA VAL A 98 -4.44 0.78 20.80
C VAL A 98 -5.94 0.98 21.02
N GLU A 99 -6.34 1.74 22.05
CA GLU A 99 -7.73 2.10 22.31
C GLU A 99 -8.37 2.76 21.09
N LYS A 100 -7.69 3.74 20.49
CA LYS A 100 -8.16 4.41 19.27
C LYS A 100 -8.32 3.46 18.10
N LEU A 101 -7.33 2.63 17.82
CA LEU A 101 -7.36 1.66 16.71
C LEU A 101 -8.53 0.68 16.85
N VAL A 102 -8.72 0.13 18.04
CA VAL A 102 -9.83 -0.78 18.34
C VAL A 102 -11.19 -0.06 18.21
N SER A 103 -11.29 1.20 18.66
CA SER A 103 -12.55 1.95 18.60
C SER A 103 -13.04 2.28 17.19
N ILE A 104 -12.12 2.37 16.21
CA ILE A 104 -12.44 2.70 14.82
C ILE A 104 -12.45 1.49 13.89
N ALA A 105 -11.97 0.33 14.34
CA ALA A 105 -11.94 -0.90 13.55
C ALA A 105 -13.27 -1.68 13.63
N ALA A 106 -13.36 -2.78 12.87
CA ALA A 106 -14.50 -3.69 12.94
C ALA A 106 -14.67 -4.26 14.37
N PRO A 107 -15.91 -4.44 14.88
CA PRO A 107 -16.16 -4.80 16.29
C PRO A 107 -15.49 -6.08 16.78
N ASN A 108 -15.17 -7.01 15.89
CA ASN A 108 -14.44 -8.24 16.22
C ASN A 108 -12.92 -8.04 16.39
N LEU A 109 -12.38 -6.90 15.95
CA LEU A 109 -10.96 -6.57 16.07
C LEU A 109 -10.72 -5.79 17.37
N ASP A 110 -10.78 -6.48 18.49
CA ASP A 110 -10.83 -5.93 19.83
C ASP A 110 -9.47 -5.88 20.55
N LYS A 111 -8.38 -6.27 19.85
CA LYS A 111 -6.99 -6.14 20.32
C LYS A 111 -6.04 -5.71 19.22
N ALA A 112 -4.95 -5.02 19.63
CA ALA A 112 -3.89 -4.62 18.72
C ALA A 112 -2.50 -4.86 19.31
N PHE A 113 -1.58 -5.33 18.48
CA PHE A 113 -0.16 -5.43 18.75
C PHE A 113 0.58 -4.43 17.86
N ILE A 114 1.32 -3.49 18.49
CA ILE A 114 1.99 -2.40 17.77
C ILE A 114 3.43 -2.80 17.45
N LEU A 115 3.81 -2.56 16.20
CA LEU A 115 5.08 -2.96 15.59
C LEU A 115 5.70 -1.76 14.84
N SER A 116 6.82 -1.98 14.12
CA SER A 116 7.52 -0.90 13.43
C SER A 116 7.28 -0.89 11.91
N THR A 117 7.09 -2.05 11.28
CA THR A 117 6.98 -2.16 9.82
C THR A 117 5.81 -3.02 9.38
N GLY A 118 5.28 -2.77 8.17
CA GLY A 118 4.24 -3.61 7.58
C GLY A 118 4.66 -5.08 7.42
N ALA A 119 5.94 -5.33 7.15
CA ALA A 119 6.47 -6.69 7.08
C ALA A 119 6.37 -7.42 8.44
N GLU A 120 6.68 -6.73 9.54
CA GLU A 120 6.50 -7.29 10.90
C GLU A 120 5.02 -7.57 11.20
N ALA A 121 4.11 -6.69 10.78
CA ALA A 121 2.67 -6.93 10.95
C ALA A 121 2.22 -8.20 10.21
N THR A 122 2.66 -8.40 8.95
CA THR A 122 2.41 -9.61 8.17
C THR A 122 3.02 -10.86 8.81
N GLU A 123 4.31 -10.80 9.20
CA GLU A 123 5.00 -11.92 9.88
C GLU A 123 4.27 -12.31 11.17
N SER A 124 3.86 -11.32 11.95
CA SER A 124 3.12 -11.51 13.20
C SER A 124 1.75 -12.14 12.97
N ALA A 125 1.00 -11.65 11.97
CA ALA A 125 -0.30 -12.22 11.63
C ALA A 125 -0.20 -13.71 11.27
N ILE A 126 0.81 -14.09 10.48
CA ILE A 126 1.04 -15.48 10.08
C ILE A 126 1.47 -16.35 11.28
N LYS A 127 2.39 -15.84 12.13
CA LYS A 127 2.79 -16.53 13.34
C LYS A 127 1.62 -16.81 14.27
N VAL A 128 0.80 -15.78 14.51
CA VAL A 128 -0.40 -15.89 15.36
C VAL A 128 -1.41 -16.88 14.77
N ALA A 129 -1.66 -16.81 13.46
CA ALA A 129 -2.58 -17.71 12.79
C ALA A 129 -2.13 -19.18 12.92
N ARG A 130 -0.85 -19.45 12.72
CA ARG A 130 -0.27 -20.79 12.89
C ARG A 130 -0.36 -21.29 14.33
N GLN A 131 -0.04 -20.44 15.30
CA GLN A 131 -0.10 -20.77 16.73
C GLN A 131 -1.53 -21.09 17.16
N TYR A 132 -2.48 -20.22 16.78
CA TYR A 132 -3.88 -20.37 17.18
C TYR A 132 -4.54 -21.61 16.58
N THR A 133 -4.30 -21.88 15.32
CA THR A 133 -4.95 -23.01 14.60
C THR A 133 -4.23 -24.33 14.75
N GLY A 134 -2.96 -24.35 15.15
CA GLY A 134 -2.11 -25.54 15.11
C GLY A 134 -1.80 -26.01 13.67
N LYS A 135 -2.22 -25.27 12.66
CA LYS A 135 -2.01 -25.53 11.23
C LYS A 135 -0.85 -24.66 10.71
N TYR A 136 -0.29 -24.96 9.52
CA TYR A 136 0.91 -24.24 9.06
C TYR A 136 0.85 -23.70 7.64
N GLU A 137 -0.04 -24.19 6.78
CA GLU A 137 -0.16 -23.69 5.40
C GLU A 137 -0.83 -22.33 5.34
N ILE A 138 -0.37 -21.49 4.42
CA ILE A 138 -0.93 -20.16 4.16
C ILE A 138 -1.28 -20.06 2.68
N ILE A 139 -2.53 -19.72 2.37
CA ILE A 139 -2.93 -19.38 1.01
C ILE A 139 -2.63 -17.91 0.78
N ALA A 140 -2.01 -17.60 -0.35
CA ALA A 140 -1.68 -16.26 -0.80
C ALA A 140 -1.95 -16.10 -2.31
N PHE A 141 -1.80 -14.89 -2.84
CA PHE A 141 -2.17 -14.63 -4.24
C PHE A 141 -0.97 -14.22 -5.11
N HIS A 142 -1.00 -14.62 -6.38
CA HIS A 142 -0.07 -14.11 -7.38
C HIS A 142 -0.16 -12.57 -7.44
N GLY A 143 0.98 -11.90 -7.54
CA GLY A 143 1.07 -10.44 -7.58
C GLY A 143 1.07 -9.76 -6.22
N ALA A 144 0.71 -10.43 -5.14
CA ALA A 144 0.65 -9.84 -3.81
C ALA A 144 2.02 -9.31 -3.34
N PHE A 145 1.98 -8.27 -2.49
CA PHE A 145 3.15 -7.71 -1.83
C PHE A 145 2.87 -7.48 -0.34
N HIS A 146 3.50 -8.27 0.51
CA HIS A 146 3.29 -8.26 1.96
C HIS A 146 4.52 -7.84 2.77
N GLY A 147 5.65 -7.54 2.12
CA GLY A 147 6.89 -7.15 2.76
C GLY A 147 8.13 -7.77 2.10
N ARG A 148 9.29 -7.55 2.73
CA ARG A 148 10.60 -8.02 2.23
C ARG A 148 11.34 -8.92 3.21
N THR A 149 10.80 -9.24 4.38
CA THR A 149 11.29 -10.29 5.26
C THR A 149 10.92 -11.66 4.69
N TYR A 150 11.54 -12.73 5.13
CA TYR A 150 11.43 -14.03 4.45
C TYR A 150 10.00 -14.56 4.37
N MET A 151 9.23 -14.56 5.47
CA MET A 151 7.85 -15.08 5.41
C MET A 151 6.93 -14.10 4.65
N ALA A 152 7.02 -12.79 4.90
CA ALA A 152 6.27 -11.78 4.14
C ALA A 152 6.58 -11.84 2.63
N MET A 153 7.84 -12.10 2.26
CA MET A 153 8.26 -12.32 0.87
C MET A 153 7.74 -13.66 0.33
N SER A 154 7.70 -14.71 1.18
CA SER A 154 7.22 -16.04 0.76
C SER A 154 5.74 -16.03 0.40
N VAL A 155 4.89 -15.34 1.18
CA VAL A 155 3.47 -15.12 0.86
C VAL A 155 3.27 -14.07 -0.24
N GLY A 156 4.27 -13.23 -0.54
CA GLY A 156 4.23 -12.36 -1.71
C GLY A 156 4.16 -13.15 -3.02
N GLY A 157 3.51 -12.59 -4.04
CA GLY A 157 3.25 -13.28 -5.31
C GLY A 157 4.09 -12.79 -6.50
N LYS A 158 5.11 -11.96 -6.27
CA LYS A 158 5.92 -11.33 -7.34
C LYS A 158 7.28 -12.02 -7.51
N ARG A 159 7.53 -12.60 -8.70
CA ARG A 159 8.80 -13.26 -9.05
C ARG A 159 10.02 -12.35 -8.81
N GLY A 160 9.96 -11.09 -9.23
CA GLY A 160 11.09 -10.16 -9.14
C GLY A 160 11.54 -9.87 -7.70
N VAL A 161 10.64 -9.98 -6.72
CA VAL A 161 10.96 -9.77 -5.30
C VAL A 161 11.64 -11.00 -4.69
N LYS A 162 11.32 -12.20 -5.20
CA LYS A 162 11.83 -13.49 -4.70
C LYS A 162 13.13 -13.95 -5.38
N LYS A 163 13.43 -13.41 -6.56
CA LYS A 163 14.54 -13.88 -7.39
C LYS A 163 15.86 -13.76 -6.65
N HIS A 164 16.62 -14.86 -6.56
CA HIS A 164 17.92 -15.00 -5.90
C HIS A 164 17.91 -14.95 -4.35
N PHE A 165 16.74 -14.96 -3.70
CA PHE A 165 16.61 -14.98 -2.23
C PHE A 165 16.11 -16.33 -1.68
N GLY A 166 15.97 -17.36 -2.52
CA GLY A 166 15.53 -18.69 -2.08
C GLY A 166 16.55 -19.45 -1.21
N PRO A 167 16.10 -20.52 -0.52
CA PRO A 167 14.73 -21.03 -0.57
C PRO A 167 13.74 -20.18 0.21
N MET A 168 12.49 -20.16 -0.26
CA MET A 168 11.39 -19.47 0.46
C MET A 168 10.92 -20.34 1.65
N VAL A 169 10.22 -19.72 2.59
CA VAL A 169 9.63 -20.42 3.73
C VAL A 169 8.55 -21.39 3.20
N PRO A 170 8.59 -22.67 3.58
CA PRO A 170 7.64 -23.68 3.09
C PRO A 170 6.22 -23.47 3.64
N GLY A 171 5.25 -24.15 3.01
CA GLY A 171 3.84 -24.13 3.43
C GLY A 171 3.07 -22.90 2.91
N VAL A 172 3.45 -22.36 1.75
CA VAL A 172 2.69 -21.28 1.09
C VAL A 172 2.13 -21.79 -0.22
N LEU A 173 0.81 -21.70 -0.36
CA LEU A 173 0.05 -22.05 -1.55
C LEU A 173 -0.37 -20.76 -2.28
N HIS A 174 -0.07 -20.62 -3.57
CA HIS A 174 -0.38 -19.43 -4.33
C HIS A 174 -1.51 -19.67 -5.32
N ALA A 175 -2.52 -18.80 -5.28
CA ALA A 175 -3.64 -18.78 -6.23
C ALA A 175 -3.61 -17.54 -7.13
N PRO A 176 -4.24 -17.57 -8.31
CA PRO A 176 -4.49 -16.38 -9.11
C PRO A 176 -5.41 -15.39 -8.38
N PHE A 177 -5.06 -14.09 -8.40
CA PHE A 177 -5.94 -13.02 -7.92
C PHE A 177 -6.97 -12.63 -8.99
N CYS A 178 -8.05 -11.95 -8.61
CA CYS A 178 -9.14 -11.50 -9.48
C CYS A 178 -8.75 -10.33 -10.39
N TYR A 179 -7.71 -10.50 -11.22
CA TYR A 179 -7.26 -9.48 -12.15
C TYR A 179 -8.04 -9.56 -13.48
N CYS A 180 -9.24 -8.98 -13.52
CA CYS A 180 -10.17 -9.13 -14.64
C CYS A 180 -9.62 -8.58 -15.97
N TYR A 181 -8.85 -7.49 -15.97
CA TYR A 181 -8.25 -6.95 -17.20
C TYR A 181 -7.24 -7.92 -17.85
N ARG A 182 -6.53 -8.75 -17.04
CA ARG A 182 -5.61 -9.81 -17.45
C ARG A 182 -5.95 -11.10 -16.71
N CYS A 183 -7.14 -11.62 -16.95
CA CYS A 183 -7.65 -12.82 -16.26
C CYS A 183 -6.74 -14.02 -16.53
N ALA A 184 -6.27 -14.69 -15.46
CA ALA A 184 -5.44 -15.88 -15.57
C ALA A 184 -6.17 -17.08 -16.18
N PHE A 185 -7.50 -17.04 -16.23
CA PHE A 185 -8.36 -18.07 -16.80
C PHE A 185 -8.96 -17.66 -18.16
N GLU A 186 -8.52 -16.52 -18.73
CA GLU A 186 -8.98 -15.99 -20.03
C GLU A 186 -10.50 -15.80 -20.11
N GLN A 187 -11.14 -15.55 -18.96
CA GLN A 187 -12.58 -15.36 -18.85
C GLN A 187 -12.93 -13.89 -18.59
N LYS A 188 -14.20 -13.56 -18.80
CA LYS A 188 -14.74 -12.20 -18.56
C LYS A 188 -15.66 -12.19 -17.35
N TYR A 189 -15.56 -11.16 -16.55
CA TYR A 189 -16.50 -10.85 -15.49
C TYR A 189 -17.67 -10.04 -16.05
N PRO A 190 -18.92 -10.30 -15.64
CA PRO A 190 -19.35 -11.23 -14.58
C PRO A 190 -19.57 -12.70 -15.01
N GLU A 191 -19.52 -13.05 -16.30
CA GLU A 191 -19.90 -14.35 -16.85
C GLU A 191 -19.04 -15.51 -16.32
N CYS A 192 -17.81 -15.22 -15.88
CA CYS A 192 -16.91 -16.22 -15.29
C CYS A 192 -17.37 -16.74 -13.92
N ASP A 193 -18.36 -16.08 -13.28
CA ASP A 193 -18.82 -16.39 -11.91
C ASP A 193 -17.66 -16.69 -10.96
N TYR A 194 -16.65 -15.78 -10.94
CA TYR A 194 -15.47 -15.87 -10.08
C TYR A 194 -14.70 -17.21 -10.17
N THR A 195 -14.35 -17.69 -11.35
CA THR A 195 -13.51 -18.91 -11.51
C THR A 195 -12.24 -18.84 -10.69
N CYS A 196 -11.63 -17.66 -10.50
CA CYS A 196 -10.46 -17.45 -9.65
C CYS A 196 -10.73 -17.76 -8.16
N LEU A 197 -11.94 -17.57 -7.67
CA LEU A 197 -12.34 -17.97 -6.33
C LEU A 197 -12.58 -19.48 -6.24
N ARG A 198 -13.34 -20.05 -7.19
CA ARG A 198 -13.57 -21.50 -7.23
C ARG A 198 -12.28 -22.32 -7.38
N TYR A 199 -11.25 -21.75 -7.98
CA TYR A 199 -9.94 -22.38 -8.07
C TYR A 199 -9.32 -22.69 -6.68
N LEU A 200 -9.72 -21.95 -5.64
CA LEU A 200 -9.22 -22.22 -4.28
C LEU A 200 -9.63 -23.62 -3.78
N ASP A 201 -10.83 -24.12 -4.13
CA ASP A 201 -11.21 -25.51 -3.80
C ASP A 201 -10.28 -26.50 -4.49
N ARG A 202 -9.98 -26.25 -5.78
CA ARG A 202 -9.06 -27.10 -6.54
C ARG A 202 -7.65 -27.06 -5.95
N LEU A 203 -7.17 -25.90 -5.51
CA LEU A 203 -5.88 -25.73 -4.85
C LEU A 203 -5.80 -26.56 -3.57
N LEU A 204 -6.86 -26.55 -2.76
CA LEU A 204 -6.94 -27.39 -1.54
C LEU A 204 -6.88 -28.88 -1.87
N GLU A 205 -7.61 -29.32 -2.89
CA GLU A 205 -7.65 -30.75 -3.28
C GLU A 205 -6.31 -31.26 -3.83
N THR A 206 -5.54 -30.39 -4.52
CA THR A 206 -4.35 -30.85 -5.27
C THR A 206 -3.02 -30.56 -4.60
N GLU A 207 -2.93 -29.53 -3.74
CA GLU A 207 -1.65 -29.06 -3.19
C GLU A 207 -1.62 -28.99 -1.66
N SER A 208 -2.77 -28.86 -0.99
CA SER A 208 -2.82 -28.74 0.46
C SER A 208 -2.70 -30.11 1.13
N THR A 209 -1.99 -30.13 2.26
CA THR A 209 -1.96 -31.30 3.16
C THR A 209 -3.17 -31.35 4.11
N GLY A 210 -4.12 -30.40 3.97
CA GLY A 210 -5.25 -30.21 4.87
C GLY A 210 -4.93 -29.37 6.10
N SER A 211 -3.74 -28.73 6.13
CA SER A 211 -3.25 -27.98 7.30
C SER A 211 -3.24 -26.47 7.05
N VAL A 212 -4.28 -25.92 6.41
CA VAL A 212 -4.37 -24.49 6.09
C VAL A 212 -4.76 -23.70 7.33
N ALA A 213 -3.86 -22.84 7.82
CA ALA A 213 -4.05 -21.95 8.94
C ALA A 213 -4.82 -20.69 8.55
N ALA A 214 -4.43 -20.06 7.43
CA ALA A 214 -4.99 -18.79 7.01
C ALA A 214 -4.89 -18.59 5.49
N LEU A 215 -5.73 -17.66 5.00
CA LEU A 215 -5.58 -17.02 3.72
C LEU A 215 -5.20 -15.56 3.97
N ILE A 216 -4.14 -15.07 3.29
CA ILE A 216 -3.74 -13.67 3.35
C ILE A 216 -3.97 -12.98 2.00
N THR A 217 -4.55 -11.78 2.03
CA THR A 217 -4.77 -10.95 0.84
C THR A 217 -4.66 -9.46 1.15
N GLU A 218 -4.30 -8.66 0.15
CA GLU A 218 -4.53 -7.21 0.18
C GLU A 218 -6.01 -6.91 -0.11
N SER A 219 -6.56 -5.81 0.41
CA SER A 219 -7.92 -5.36 0.06
C SER A 219 -8.04 -5.01 -1.43
N TYR A 220 -6.99 -4.43 -2.00
CA TYR A 220 -6.69 -4.37 -3.43
C TYR A 220 -5.19 -4.60 -3.62
N GLN A 221 -4.78 -5.24 -4.69
CA GLN A 221 -3.35 -5.47 -4.90
C GLN A 221 -2.63 -4.21 -5.38
N GLY A 222 -1.97 -3.52 -4.44
CA GLY A 222 -1.30 -2.26 -4.71
C GLY A 222 -0.09 -2.41 -5.62
N GLY A 223 0.86 -3.25 -5.21
CA GLY A 223 2.11 -3.48 -5.94
C GLY A 223 1.94 -4.15 -7.31
N ALA A 224 0.89 -4.95 -7.49
CA ALA A 224 0.56 -5.59 -8.77
C ALA A 224 -0.07 -4.62 -9.79
N GLY A 225 -0.37 -3.38 -9.39
CA GLY A 225 -0.89 -2.37 -10.31
C GLY A 225 -2.25 -1.80 -9.92
N SER A 226 -2.53 -1.63 -8.63
CA SER A 226 -3.81 -1.13 -8.09
C SER A 226 -5.01 -1.97 -8.58
N ILE A 227 -4.90 -3.29 -8.46
CA ILE A 227 -5.95 -4.22 -8.93
C ILE A 227 -7.08 -4.26 -7.92
N ILE A 228 -8.24 -3.74 -8.31
CA ILE A 228 -9.45 -3.67 -7.48
C ILE A 228 -10.28 -4.94 -7.68
N PRO A 229 -10.65 -5.66 -6.60
CA PRO A 229 -11.57 -6.80 -6.69
C PRO A 229 -12.93 -6.39 -7.26
N PRO A 230 -13.48 -7.16 -8.22
CA PRO A 230 -14.77 -6.83 -8.82
C PRO A 230 -15.95 -7.24 -7.92
N GLY A 231 -17.04 -6.47 -7.97
CA GLY A 231 -18.31 -6.82 -7.34
C GLY A 231 -18.21 -7.24 -5.88
N ASP A 232 -18.77 -8.40 -5.57
CA ASP A 232 -18.80 -9.01 -4.23
C ASP A 232 -17.68 -10.07 -3.98
N TYR A 233 -16.57 -9.99 -4.76
CA TYR A 233 -15.46 -10.95 -4.63
C TYR A 233 -14.93 -11.07 -3.20
N MET A 234 -14.72 -9.96 -2.51
CA MET A 234 -14.17 -9.96 -1.14
C MET A 234 -15.13 -10.57 -0.13
N GLN A 235 -16.43 -10.33 -0.25
CA GLN A 235 -17.46 -10.98 0.58
C GLN A 235 -17.47 -12.48 0.35
N ARG A 236 -17.45 -12.93 -0.91
CA ARG A 236 -17.40 -14.36 -1.24
C ARG A 236 -16.10 -15.02 -0.76
N LEU A 237 -14.96 -14.33 -0.87
CA LEU A 237 -13.68 -14.84 -0.38
C LEU A 237 -13.69 -15.00 1.14
N LYS A 238 -14.20 -14.00 1.87
CA LYS A 238 -14.36 -14.08 3.34
C LYS A 238 -15.28 -15.22 3.73
N LYS A 239 -16.43 -15.36 3.08
CA LYS A 239 -17.37 -16.46 3.32
C LYS A 239 -16.75 -17.82 3.03
N TRP A 240 -15.99 -17.96 1.93
CA TRP A 240 -15.27 -19.19 1.61
C TRP A 240 -14.28 -19.58 2.71
N CYS A 241 -13.55 -18.61 3.28
CA CYS A 241 -12.65 -18.86 4.41
C CYS A 241 -13.41 -19.37 5.64
N GLU A 242 -14.58 -18.78 5.95
CA GLU A 242 -15.42 -19.22 7.06
C GLU A 242 -15.94 -20.66 6.88
N GLU A 243 -16.42 -20.99 5.68
CA GLU A 243 -16.91 -22.33 5.35
C GLU A 243 -15.82 -23.42 5.44
N LYS A 244 -14.55 -23.03 5.28
CA LYS A 244 -13.39 -23.95 5.33
C LYS A 244 -12.64 -23.92 6.68
N ASP A 245 -13.10 -23.17 7.67
CA ASP A 245 -12.40 -22.93 8.96
C ASP A 245 -10.94 -22.47 8.73
N ILE A 246 -10.76 -21.48 7.84
CA ILE A 246 -9.50 -20.85 7.49
C ILE A 246 -9.55 -19.40 7.97
N LEU A 247 -8.54 -18.94 8.74
CA LEU A 247 -8.47 -17.54 9.17
C LEU A 247 -8.27 -16.60 7.98
N PHE A 248 -8.99 -15.49 7.97
CA PHE A 248 -8.89 -14.46 6.95
C PHE A 248 -8.01 -13.32 7.45
N ILE A 249 -6.79 -13.23 6.91
CA ILE A 249 -5.83 -12.15 7.17
C ILE A 249 -5.95 -11.10 6.06
N LEU A 250 -6.28 -9.88 6.43
CA LEU A 250 -6.36 -8.77 5.49
C LEU A 250 -5.17 -7.83 5.67
N ASP A 251 -4.40 -7.65 4.61
CA ASP A 251 -3.29 -6.71 4.58
C ASP A 251 -3.77 -5.35 4.07
N GLU A 252 -3.96 -4.43 4.99
CA GLU A 252 -4.29 -3.03 4.71
C GLU A 252 -3.13 -2.06 4.98
N VAL A 253 -1.91 -2.55 4.96
CA VAL A 253 -0.71 -1.71 5.09
C VAL A 253 -0.70 -0.56 4.07
N GLN A 254 -1.29 -0.76 2.89
CA GLN A 254 -1.36 0.28 1.85
C GLN A 254 -2.72 0.95 1.71
N SER A 255 -3.80 0.27 2.03
CA SER A 255 -5.18 0.66 1.69
C SER A 255 -5.95 1.38 2.79
N SER A 256 -5.40 1.41 4.01
CA SER A 256 -6.04 2.01 5.19
C SER A 256 -5.82 3.52 5.34
N PHE A 257 -6.37 4.05 6.41
CA PHE A 257 -6.22 5.44 6.86
C PHE A 257 -6.63 6.47 5.80
N GLY A 258 -7.85 6.31 5.27
CA GLY A 258 -8.47 7.24 4.35
C GLY A 258 -8.10 7.05 2.88
N ARG A 259 -7.07 6.26 2.56
CA ARG A 259 -6.50 6.13 1.21
C ARG A 259 -7.51 5.77 0.13
N THR A 260 -8.43 4.87 0.43
CA THR A 260 -9.44 4.36 -0.52
C THR A 260 -10.77 5.10 -0.47
N GLY A 261 -10.89 6.16 0.34
CA GLY A 261 -12.15 6.86 0.55
C GLY A 261 -12.95 6.37 1.76
N LYS A 262 -12.41 5.43 2.52
CA LYS A 262 -12.89 4.95 3.83
C LYS A 262 -11.72 4.90 4.80
N MET A 263 -11.98 4.84 6.12
CA MET A 263 -10.91 4.70 7.11
C MET A 263 -10.12 3.42 6.84
N PHE A 264 -10.81 2.30 6.63
CA PHE A 264 -10.26 1.03 6.20
C PHE A 264 -10.91 0.57 4.90
N ALA A 265 -10.15 -0.07 4.02
CA ALA A 265 -10.67 -0.48 2.72
C ALA A 265 -11.71 -1.62 2.82
N TYR A 266 -11.64 -2.49 3.82
CA TYR A 266 -12.62 -3.56 4.02
C TYR A 266 -14.06 -3.04 4.21
N GLU A 267 -14.22 -1.78 4.62
CA GLU A 267 -15.53 -1.13 4.78
C GLU A 267 -16.30 -1.02 3.45
N HIS A 268 -15.59 -0.97 2.31
CA HIS A 268 -16.25 -0.96 0.99
C HIS A 268 -17.05 -2.22 0.71
N TRP A 269 -16.68 -3.33 1.32
CA TRP A 269 -17.36 -4.63 1.15
C TRP A 269 -18.12 -5.07 2.39
N GLY A 270 -18.08 -4.31 3.48
CA GLY A 270 -18.75 -4.65 4.75
C GLY A 270 -18.27 -5.97 5.36
N ILE A 271 -17.01 -6.35 5.14
CA ILE A 271 -16.41 -7.59 5.66
C ILE A 271 -15.67 -7.33 6.98
N GLN A 272 -15.50 -8.37 7.78
CA GLN A 272 -14.75 -8.33 9.04
C GLN A 272 -13.64 -9.40 9.00
N PRO A 273 -12.36 -9.02 8.86
CA PRO A 273 -11.26 -9.97 8.87
C PRO A 273 -11.03 -10.53 10.29
N ASN A 274 -10.39 -11.69 10.41
CA ASN A 274 -9.95 -12.23 11.70
C ASN A 274 -8.69 -11.52 12.21
N LEU A 275 -7.80 -11.15 11.28
CA LEU A 275 -6.56 -10.41 11.54
C LEU A 275 -6.40 -9.30 10.48
N LEU A 276 -5.99 -8.12 10.91
CA LEU A 276 -5.81 -6.94 10.06
C LEU A 276 -4.40 -6.37 10.23
N CYS A 277 -3.62 -6.34 9.16
CA CYS A 277 -2.29 -5.73 9.15
C CYS A 277 -2.37 -4.27 8.70
N LEU A 278 -1.78 -3.37 9.49
CA LEU A 278 -1.75 -1.92 9.24
C LEU A 278 -0.32 -1.40 9.19
N GLY A 279 -0.08 -0.35 8.43
CA GLY A 279 1.23 0.30 8.31
C GLY A 279 1.15 1.60 7.53
N LYS A 280 2.27 2.07 6.97
CA LYS A 280 2.35 3.26 6.10
C LYS A 280 1.58 4.47 6.64
N GLY A 281 0.34 4.68 6.17
CA GLY A 281 -0.51 5.82 6.53
C GLY A 281 -0.77 5.98 8.03
N ILE A 282 -0.68 4.93 8.82
CA ILE A 282 -0.82 5.00 10.29
C ILE A 282 0.20 5.95 10.92
N GLY A 283 1.46 5.93 10.42
CA GLY A 283 2.55 6.75 10.95
C GLY A 283 2.76 8.05 10.21
N SER A 284 2.26 8.13 9.00
CA SER A 284 2.41 9.28 8.09
C SER A 284 3.83 9.85 7.98
N GLY A 285 4.85 8.95 8.03
CA GLY A 285 6.27 9.26 7.93
C GLY A 285 7.13 8.62 9.00
N VAL A 286 6.59 8.33 10.21
CA VAL A 286 7.33 7.60 11.25
C VAL A 286 7.16 6.08 11.10
N PRO A 287 8.18 5.27 11.48
CA PRO A 287 8.11 3.81 11.37
C PRO A 287 7.22 3.22 12.46
N ILE A 288 5.99 2.88 12.09
CA ILE A 288 5.01 2.21 12.96
C ILE A 288 4.07 1.37 12.12
N SER A 289 3.61 0.26 12.69
CA SER A 289 2.61 -0.63 12.13
C SER A 289 1.80 -1.29 13.26
N ALA A 290 0.72 -1.95 12.92
CA ALA A 290 -0.10 -2.66 13.88
C ALA A 290 -0.66 -3.95 13.27
N LEU A 291 -0.84 -4.96 14.12
CA LEU A 291 -1.66 -6.12 13.88
C LEU A 291 -2.89 -6.02 14.79
N LEU A 292 -4.08 -5.84 14.21
CA LEU A 292 -5.34 -5.96 14.93
C LEU A 292 -5.91 -7.37 14.77
N GLY A 293 -6.61 -7.85 15.76
CA GLY A 293 -7.24 -9.17 15.69
C GLY A 293 -8.24 -9.42 16.81
N GLU A 294 -8.94 -10.53 16.65
CA GLU A 294 -9.86 -11.01 17.68
C GLU A 294 -9.07 -11.43 18.92
N SER A 295 -9.57 -11.07 20.11
CA SER A 295 -8.90 -11.38 21.39
C SER A 295 -8.67 -12.88 21.58
N ARG A 296 -9.59 -13.74 21.14
CA ARG A 296 -9.41 -15.21 21.19
C ARG A 296 -8.19 -15.70 20.39
N ILE A 297 -7.82 -14.97 19.31
CA ILE A 297 -6.67 -15.31 18.46
C ILE A 297 -5.39 -14.70 19.07
N LEU A 298 -5.39 -13.39 19.35
CA LEU A 298 -4.20 -12.70 19.87
C LEU A 298 -3.80 -13.14 21.28
N ASN A 299 -4.74 -13.54 22.12
CA ASN A 299 -4.49 -14.05 23.48
C ASN A 299 -4.07 -15.54 23.50
N SER A 300 -4.03 -16.25 22.36
CA SER A 300 -3.50 -17.62 22.31
C SER A 300 -1.97 -17.67 22.47
N LEU A 301 -1.30 -16.52 22.42
CA LEU A 301 0.13 -16.41 22.58
C LEU A 301 0.52 -16.31 24.07
N GLU A 302 1.53 -17.08 24.46
CA GLU A 302 2.09 -16.98 25.81
C GLU A 302 2.89 -15.68 26.00
N PRO A 303 2.94 -15.12 27.22
CA PRO A 303 3.76 -13.96 27.52
C PRO A 303 5.22 -14.18 27.08
N GLY A 304 5.81 -13.19 26.42
CA GLY A 304 7.18 -13.23 25.89
C GLY A 304 7.37 -13.97 24.56
N SER A 305 6.32 -14.60 24.00
CA SER A 305 6.41 -15.27 22.69
C SER A 305 6.50 -14.31 21.51
N MET A 306 6.05 -13.09 21.68
CA MET A 306 6.20 -11.99 20.72
C MET A 306 6.46 -10.66 21.45
N SER A 307 7.49 -9.94 21.04
CA SER A 307 7.79 -8.59 21.49
C SER A 307 8.47 -7.80 20.36
N SER A 308 8.55 -6.49 20.49
CA SER A 308 9.26 -5.62 19.54
C SER A 308 9.98 -4.52 20.29
N THR A 309 11.31 -4.49 20.21
CA THR A 309 12.15 -3.52 20.95
C THR A 309 11.74 -2.07 20.70
N ASN A 310 11.36 -1.74 19.46
CA ASN A 310 10.97 -0.39 19.07
C ASN A 310 9.47 -0.27 18.75
N GLY A 311 8.75 -1.38 18.69
CA GLY A 311 7.32 -1.39 18.40
C GLY A 311 6.52 -0.71 19.53
N GLY A 312 5.58 0.16 19.15
CA GLY A 312 4.77 0.88 20.13
C GLY A 312 5.53 1.85 21.02
N ASN A 313 6.71 2.30 20.60
CA ASN A 313 7.44 3.34 21.32
C ASN A 313 6.60 4.63 21.45
N PRO A 314 6.78 5.42 22.54
CA PRO A 314 5.96 6.60 22.79
C PRO A 314 5.96 7.62 21.66
N LEU A 315 7.12 7.86 21.02
CA LEU A 315 7.27 8.82 19.93
C LEU A 315 6.38 8.46 18.72
N CYS A 316 6.55 7.24 18.22
CA CYS A 316 5.78 6.78 17.05
C CYS A 316 4.30 6.56 17.38
N SER A 317 3.99 6.13 18.61
CA SER A 317 2.61 5.95 19.05
C SER A 317 1.85 7.28 19.13
N ARG A 318 2.46 8.32 19.69
CA ARG A 318 1.89 9.68 19.71
C ARG A 318 1.70 10.24 18.31
N ALA A 319 2.71 10.07 17.44
CA ALA A 319 2.64 10.48 16.05
C ALA A 319 1.49 9.78 15.30
N ALA A 320 1.34 8.46 15.47
CA ALA A 320 0.28 7.67 14.84
C ALA A 320 -1.11 8.08 15.33
N LEU A 321 -1.30 8.24 16.64
CA LEU A 321 -2.56 8.72 17.20
C LEU A 321 -2.92 10.09 16.61
N THR A 322 -1.97 11.02 16.56
CA THR A 322 -2.18 12.34 15.98
C THR A 322 -2.50 12.28 14.48
N ALA A 323 -1.86 11.37 13.73
CA ALA A 323 -2.18 11.19 12.31
C ALA A 323 -3.62 10.70 12.10
N ILE A 324 -4.09 9.75 12.91
CA ILE A 324 -5.48 9.26 12.88
C ILE A 324 -6.47 10.39 13.22
N GLU A 325 -6.19 11.18 14.27
CA GLU A 325 -7.01 12.34 14.64
C GLU A 325 -7.12 13.35 13.50
N ILE A 326 -6.03 13.69 12.82
CA ILE A 326 -6.03 14.60 11.66
C ILE A 326 -6.91 14.03 10.54
N ILE A 327 -6.80 12.74 10.23
CA ILE A 327 -7.61 12.09 9.19
C ILE A 327 -9.12 12.24 9.49
N GLU A 328 -9.51 12.07 10.74
CA GLU A 328 -10.91 12.23 11.17
C GLU A 328 -11.35 13.70 11.19
N GLU A 329 -10.60 14.58 11.86
CA GLU A 329 -10.92 15.99 12.01
C GLU A 329 -11.07 16.71 10.67
N GLU A 330 -10.16 16.42 9.72
CA GLU A 330 -10.15 17.02 8.39
C GLU A 330 -10.96 16.23 7.36
N ARG A 331 -11.61 15.14 7.78
CA ARG A 331 -12.44 14.26 6.93
C ARG A 331 -11.70 13.82 5.67
N LEU A 332 -10.43 13.40 5.82
CA LEU A 332 -9.56 13.11 4.68
C LEU A 332 -10.02 11.89 3.87
N ALA A 333 -10.73 10.94 4.49
CA ALA A 333 -11.33 9.82 3.78
C ALA A 333 -12.41 10.29 2.79
N ASP A 334 -13.33 11.17 3.23
CA ASP A 334 -14.37 11.72 2.35
C ASP A 334 -13.76 12.55 1.21
N LYS A 335 -12.70 13.31 1.52
CA LYS A 335 -11.95 14.07 0.52
C LYS A 335 -11.30 13.15 -0.51
N ALA A 336 -10.71 12.04 -0.07
CA ALA A 336 -10.10 11.06 -0.95
C ALA A 336 -11.14 10.35 -1.86
N ASP A 337 -12.34 10.07 -1.35
CA ASP A 337 -13.44 9.52 -2.16
C ASP A 337 -13.87 10.51 -3.26
N LYS A 338 -14.10 11.78 -2.87
CA LYS A 338 -14.49 12.83 -3.82
C LYS A 338 -13.43 13.06 -4.90
N LEU A 339 -12.18 13.30 -4.50
CA LEU A 339 -11.09 13.57 -5.44
C LEU A 339 -10.73 12.34 -6.28
N GLY A 340 -10.87 11.14 -5.70
CA GLY A 340 -10.66 9.88 -6.42
C GLY A 340 -11.64 9.68 -7.56
N LYS A 341 -12.92 10.04 -7.38
CA LYS A 341 -13.92 10.01 -8.45
C LYS A 341 -13.57 10.97 -9.59
N LEU A 342 -13.25 12.22 -9.26
CA LEU A 342 -12.82 13.22 -10.26
C LEU A 342 -11.57 12.75 -11.02
N MET A 343 -10.61 12.16 -10.32
CA MET A 343 -9.39 11.61 -10.93
C MET A 343 -9.71 10.45 -11.87
N LEU A 344 -10.55 9.50 -11.46
CA LEU A 344 -10.94 8.36 -12.28
C LEU A 344 -11.70 8.80 -13.53
N ASP A 345 -12.62 9.78 -13.41
CA ASP A 345 -13.36 10.32 -14.54
C ASP A 345 -12.40 10.93 -15.58
N ARG A 346 -11.46 11.78 -15.13
CA ARG A 346 -10.44 12.39 -16.01
C ARG A 346 -9.52 11.36 -16.67
N LEU A 347 -9.12 10.33 -15.95
CA LEU A 347 -8.27 9.27 -16.49
C LEU A 347 -9.03 8.32 -17.43
N ASN A 348 -10.33 8.12 -17.22
CA ASN A 348 -11.15 7.38 -18.16
C ASN A 348 -11.39 8.14 -19.49
N GLU A 349 -11.45 9.48 -19.45
CA GLU A 349 -11.39 10.29 -20.68
C GLU A 349 -10.08 10.04 -21.44
N MET A 350 -8.95 10.03 -20.74
CA MET A 350 -7.65 9.70 -21.35
C MET A 350 -7.64 8.27 -21.92
N LYS A 351 -8.21 7.29 -21.19
CA LYS A 351 -8.36 5.91 -21.67
C LYS A 351 -9.20 5.85 -22.96
N ALA A 352 -10.25 6.64 -23.07
CA ALA A 352 -11.06 6.69 -24.29
C ALA A 352 -10.29 7.30 -25.46
N LYS A 353 -9.48 8.32 -25.19
CA LYS A 353 -8.78 9.14 -26.18
C LYS A 353 -7.47 8.51 -26.71
N TYR A 354 -6.68 7.88 -25.83
CA TYR A 354 -5.35 7.39 -26.17
C TYR A 354 -5.29 5.87 -26.25
N GLU A 355 -4.77 5.35 -27.39
CA GLU A 355 -4.66 3.91 -27.64
C GLU A 355 -3.71 3.20 -26.67
N VAL A 356 -2.67 3.89 -26.22
CA VAL A 356 -1.69 3.36 -25.27
C VAL A 356 -2.21 3.20 -23.83
N VAL A 357 -3.36 3.80 -23.49
CA VAL A 357 -3.99 3.65 -22.19
C VAL A 357 -4.93 2.46 -22.21
N GLY A 358 -4.44 1.31 -21.78
CA GLY A 358 -5.17 0.04 -21.82
C GLY A 358 -6.22 -0.08 -20.75
N ASP A 359 -5.89 0.32 -19.50
CA ASP A 359 -6.81 0.26 -18.38
C ASP A 359 -6.56 1.37 -17.36
N VAL A 360 -7.65 1.80 -16.70
CA VAL A 360 -7.64 2.73 -15.57
C VAL A 360 -8.47 2.12 -14.47
N ARG A 361 -7.91 2.06 -13.27
CA ARG A 361 -8.59 1.49 -12.10
C ARG A 361 -8.09 2.12 -10.82
N GLY A 362 -8.93 2.12 -9.79
CA GLY A 362 -8.54 2.71 -8.51
C GLY A 362 -9.69 2.79 -7.53
N MET A 363 -9.36 3.24 -6.33
CA MET A 363 -10.29 3.43 -5.23
C MET A 363 -9.77 4.59 -4.37
N GLY A 364 -10.57 5.64 -4.20
CA GLY A 364 -10.11 6.88 -3.57
C GLY A 364 -8.88 7.44 -4.30
N LEU A 365 -7.86 7.83 -3.55
CA LEU A 365 -6.59 8.35 -4.10
C LEU A 365 -5.51 7.25 -4.21
N ALA A 366 -5.89 6.05 -4.64
CA ALA A 366 -5.00 4.96 -5.01
C ALA A 366 -5.36 4.46 -6.41
N VAL A 367 -4.79 5.06 -7.45
CA VAL A 367 -5.16 4.83 -8.84
C VAL A 367 -3.99 4.27 -9.65
N GLY A 368 -4.28 3.40 -10.61
CA GLY A 368 -3.34 2.83 -11.57
C GLY A 368 -3.77 3.09 -13.01
N ILE A 369 -2.83 3.54 -13.84
CA ILE A 369 -2.98 3.64 -15.29
C ILE A 369 -2.10 2.56 -15.90
N GLU A 370 -2.70 1.61 -16.59
CA GLU A 370 -1.97 0.53 -17.27
C GLU A 370 -1.72 0.86 -18.73
N LEU A 371 -0.44 0.91 -19.10
CA LEU A 371 -0.02 1.25 -20.45
C LEU A 371 0.25 -0.03 -21.26
N VAL A 372 -0.17 0.02 -22.51
CA VAL A 372 -0.10 -1.08 -23.47
C VAL A 372 0.40 -0.57 -24.82
N LYS A 373 0.92 -1.46 -25.64
CA LYS A 373 1.28 -1.13 -27.02
C LYS A 373 0.05 -0.82 -27.86
N ASP A 374 -1.02 -1.59 -27.65
CA ASP A 374 -2.34 -1.39 -28.23
C ASP A 374 -3.43 -2.07 -27.37
N LYS A 375 -4.66 -1.58 -27.46
CA LYS A 375 -5.80 -2.11 -26.68
C LYS A 375 -6.25 -3.51 -27.06
N LYS A 376 -6.00 -3.91 -28.32
CA LYS A 376 -6.44 -5.21 -28.84
C LYS A 376 -5.56 -6.33 -28.30
N SER A 377 -4.26 -6.21 -28.42
CA SER A 377 -3.31 -7.20 -27.91
C SER A 377 -3.13 -7.11 -26.39
N LYS A 378 -3.37 -5.94 -25.81
CA LYS A 378 -3.06 -5.60 -24.41
C LYS A 378 -1.58 -5.85 -24.08
N ALA A 379 -0.68 -5.90 -25.08
CA ALA A 379 0.74 -6.14 -24.84
C ALA A 379 1.31 -5.05 -23.93
N PRO A 380 1.93 -5.39 -22.77
CA PRO A 380 2.45 -4.41 -21.84
C PRO A 380 3.54 -3.53 -22.47
N ASP A 381 3.55 -2.24 -22.12
CA ASP A 381 4.60 -1.30 -22.56
C ASP A 381 5.32 -0.69 -21.35
N ALA A 382 6.30 -1.41 -20.81
CA ALA A 382 7.11 -0.96 -19.69
C ALA A 382 8.08 0.17 -20.09
N GLU A 383 8.54 0.20 -21.32
CA GLU A 383 9.45 1.23 -21.81
C GLU A 383 8.75 2.58 -21.91
N LEU A 384 7.59 2.60 -22.56
CA LEU A 384 6.72 3.77 -22.61
C LEU A 384 6.38 4.28 -21.20
N THR A 385 6.02 3.36 -20.29
CA THR A 385 5.66 3.72 -18.90
C THR A 385 6.81 4.40 -18.19
N ARG A 386 8.04 3.90 -18.35
CA ARG A 386 9.24 4.52 -17.76
C ARG A 386 9.50 5.90 -18.38
N ARG A 387 9.41 6.02 -19.71
CA ARG A 387 9.58 7.29 -20.43
C ARG A 387 8.58 8.33 -19.93
N ILE A 388 7.30 8.00 -19.82
CA ILE A 388 6.27 8.91 -19.30
C ILE A 388 6.59 9.36 -17.87
N THR A 389 7.05 8.46 -17.00
CA THR A 389 7.44 8.82 -15.63
C THR A 389 8.60 9.81 -15.60
N GLN A 390 9.59 9.65 -16.49
CA GLN A 390 10.72 10.55 -16.60
C GLN A 390 10.33 11.92 -17.19
N GLU A 391 9.49 11.95 -18.21
CA GLU A 391 9.03 13.21 -18.81
C GLU A 391 8.10 13.99 -17.85
N ALA A 392 7.25 13.29 -17.09
CA ALA A 392 6.44 13.92 -16.04
C ALA A 392 7.33 14.60 -14.98
N PHE A 393 8.43 13.94 -14.58
CA PHE A 393 9.41 14.52 -13.65
C PHE A 393 10.02 15.82 -14.21
N LYS A 394 10.42 15.87 -15.47
CA LYS A 394 10.95 17.08 -16.11
C LYS A 394 9.95 18.23 -16.12
N LYS A 395 8.65 17.92 -16.11
CA LYS A 395 7.56 18.91 -16.03
C LYS A 395 7.13 19.23 -14.59
N GLY A 396 7.85 18.70 -13.59
CA GLY A 396 7.63 19.00 -12.17
C GLY A 396 6.58 18.12 -11.47
N LEU A 397 6.31 16.92 -11.99
CA LEU A 397 5.44 15.92 -11.35
C LEU A 397 6.25 14.70 -10.92
N ILE A 398 6.26 14.37 -9.63
CA ILE A 398 6.90 13.16 -9.12
C ILE A 398 5.90 12.01 -9.15
N LEU A 399 6.22 10.99 -9.94
CA LEU A 399 5.58 9.69 -9.98
C LEU A 399 6.57 8.63 -9.48
N ILE A 400 6.08 7.60 -8.80
CA ILE A 400 6.92 6.46 -8.43
C ILE A 400 7.30 5.65 -9.68
N ALA A 401 8.46 4.97 -9.62
CA ALA A 401 8.85 4.01 -10.65
C ALA A 401 7.70 3.06 -11.01
N PRO A 402 7.56 2.68 -12.28
CA PRO A 402 6.46 1.85 -12.76
C PRO A 402 6.27 0.56 -11.97
N ILE A 403 5.02 0.23 -11.68
CA ILE A 403 4.60 -0.97 -10.93
C ILE A 403 3.88 -1.97 -11.85
N GLY A 404 3.22 -2.98 -11.24
CA GLY A 404 2.51 -4.02 -11.97
C GLY A 404 3.36 -5.27 -12.19
N PHE A 405 2.77 -6.30 -12.79
CA PHE A 405 3.46 -7.54 -13.14
C PHE A 405 4.55 -7.32 -14.19
N TYR A 406 4.33 -6.37 -15.09
CA TYR A 406 5.18 -6.13 -16.25
C TYR A 406 5.89 -4.77 -16.20
N GLY A 407 5.77 -4.02 -15.09
CA GLY A 407 6.35 -2.68 -15.00
C GLY A 407 5.66 -1.65 -15.92
N ASN A 408 4.40 -1.85 -16.25
CA ASN A 408 3.64 -1.06 -17.22
C ASN A 408 2.46 -0.30 -16.59
N VAL A 409 2.48 -0.09 -15.27
CA VAL A 409 1.44 0.66 -14.55
C VAL A 409 2.05 1.89 -13.89
N ILE A 410 1.52 3.05 -14.21
CA ILE A 410 1.75 4.29 -13.48
C ILE A 410 0.80 4.30 -12.28
N ARG A 411 1.34 4.48 -11.08
CA ARG A 411 0.55 4.65 -9.87
C ARG A 411 0.45 6.14 -9.53
N ILE A 412 -0.78 6.59 -9.30
CA ILE A 412 -1.11 7.94 -8.84
C ILE A 412 -1.69 7.82 -7.44
N ALA A 413 -0.99 8.35 -6.44
CA ALA A 413 -1.39 8.27 -5.04
C ALA A 413 -0.89 9.49 -4.25
N PRO A 414 -1.42 10.70 -4.52
CA PRO A 414 -1.00 11.91 -3.82
C PRO A 414 -1.39 11.86 -2.34
N PRO A 415 -0.80 12.72 -1.47
CA PRO A 415 -1.31 12.96 -0.13
C PRO A 415 -2.80 13.32 -0.13
N LEU A 416 -3.57 12.84 0.87
CA LEU A 416 -5.04 13.06 0.89
C LEU A 416 -5.42 14.53 1.06
N VAL A 417 -4.50 15.33 1.55
CA VAL A 417 -4.66 16.78 1.70
C VAL A 417 -4.52 17.55 0.39
N ILE A 418 -4.14 16.92 -0.71
CA ILE A 418 -3.90 17.62 -1.98
C ILE A 418 -5.08 18.50 -2.37
N PRO A 419 -4.85 19.78 -2.75
CA PRO A 419 -5.89 20.63 -3.31
C PRO A 419 -6.34 20.13 -4.69
N GLU A 420 -7.64 20.24 -4.99
CA GLU A 420 -8.23 19.79 -6.26
C GLU A 420 -7.52 20.40 -7.49
N ASN A 421 -7.26 21.71 -7.46
CA ASN A 421 -6.57 22.41 -8.54
C ASN A 421 -5.14 21.93 -8.75
N LEU A 422 -4.44 21.54 -7.69
CA LEU A 422 -3.09 20.98 -7.79
C LEU A 422 -3.12 19.54 -8.32
N MET A 423 -4.12 18.75 -7.91
CA MET A 423 -4.36 17.41 -8.45
C MET A 423 -4.65 17.47 -9.95
N MET A 424 -5.57 18.35 -10.38
CA MET A 424 -5.90 18.51 -11.80
C MET A 424 -4.68 18.93 -12.62
N LYS A 425 -3.86 19.85 -12.11
CA LYS A 425 -2.61 20.24 -12.76
C LYS A 425 -1.63 19.09 -12.93
N GLY A 426 -1.51 18.22 -11.93
CA GLY A 426 -0.71 16.99 -12.06
C GLY A 426 -1.27 16.04 -13.13
N LEU A 427 -2.60 15.90 -13.22
CA LEU A 427 -3.26 15.10 -14.26
C LEU A 427 -3.09 15.70 -15.67
N ASP A 428 -3.08 17.02 -15.80
CA ASP A 428 -2.79 17.69 -17.08
C ASP A 428 -1.36 17.39 -17.54
N ILE A 429 -0.38 17.36 -16.63
CA ILE A 429 0.98 16.93 -16.93
C ILE A 429 1.01 15.45 -17.41
N VAL A 430 0.26 14.56 -16.73
CA VAL A 430 0.16 13.15 -17.13
C VAL A 430 -0.43 13.04 -18.55
N GLU A 431 -1.51 13.77 -18.85
CA GLU A 431 -2.11 13.74 -20.19
C GLU A 431 -1.18 14.30 -21.24
N GLU A 432 -0.49 15.40 -20.96
CA GLU A 432 0.48 16.01 -21.88
C GLU A 432 1.58 15.02 -22.26
N VAL A 433 2.19 14.35 -21.29
CA VAL A 433 3.26 13.38 -21.56
C VAL A 433 2.77 12.09 -22.23
N ILE A 434 1.52 11.68 -22.01
CA ILE A 434 0.90 10.56 -22.74
C ILE A 434 0.63 10.93 -24.21
N ARG A 435 0.16 12.16 -24.45
CA ARG A 435 -0.11 12.67 -25.81
C ARG A 435 1.16 12.78 -26.66
N ASP A 436 2.25 13.22 -26.01
CA ASP A 436 3.53 13.51 -26.68
C ASP A 436 4.43 12.24 -26.80
N ALA A 437 3.98 11.10 -26.27
CA ALA A 437 4.71 9.84 -26.22
C ALA A 437 4.39 8.92 -27.40
#